data_341db96ba8fafa87b913ac15b985a0c7
#
_entry.id   341db96ba8fafa87b913ac15b985a0c7
#
_cell.length_a   1.000
_cell.length_b   1.000
_cell.length_c   1.000
_cell.angle_alpha   90.00
_cell.angle_beta   90.00
_cell.angle_gamma   90.00
#
_symmetry.space_group_name_H-M   'P 1'
#
loop_
_entity.id
_entity.type
_entity.pdbx_description
1 polymer ?
#
loop_
_entity_poly.entity_id
_entity_poly.type
_entity_poly.pdbx_seq_one_letter_code
_entity_poly.pdbx_strand_id
1 'polypeptide(L)'
;MPDESTLLSRAVRGRDIHRRQHIKADGRNLFLYGYRAHTLDRVPGEDLQTVTGSELRRHPLRGDWSVYAAGRQNRTYKPGAASNPLAPSQPNAPLTEIPFEDFELAVFDNRFPSFHQGAETPPASSLETHTAEGACEVIVYAPEPKGSLATLGQDKRRLLLEAWIDRYEALYANGCAFVLPFENRGDEVGVTLHHPHGQIYGFPIVPQPQQTALEAFENGYDLAAEIRGWGPAYTIAEAGGLVSYAPRFARFPYEVWISAEQPVSGPWAFTEEQSDGFAHLLGDTVRRYDAFFGRETPCMLSLHAAPFGRDGAFQFTAQFYPLLRAPDRVKYLASVEQSTGVFTVDVMPHQGAERLRNIL
;
A
#
# COMPACT_ATOMS: atom_id res chain seq x y z
N MET A 1 10.04 -7.09 -26.78
CA MET A 1 11.17 -6.19 -26.44
C MET A 1 10.78 -5.45 -25.19
N PRO A 2 11.66 -5.26 -24.21
CA PRO A 2 11.26 -4.77 -22.87
C PRO A 2 10.90 -3.29 -22.79
N ASP A 3 10.80 -2.56 -23.87
CA ASP A 3 10.52 -1.11 -23.91
C ASP A 3 9.23 -0.76 -24.66
N GLU A 4 8.39 -1.74 -24.98
CA GLU A 4 7.11 -1.48 -25.65
C GLU A 4 6.02 -1.19 -24.62
N SER A 5 5.21 -0.17 -24.90
CA SER A 5 3.99 0.10 -24.13
C SER A 5 2.94 -0.96 -24.44
N THR A 6 2.44 -1.63 -23.41
CA THR A 6 1.33 -2.59 -23.52
C THR A 6 0.07 -1.98 -22.92
N LEU A 7 -1.09 -2.43 -23.39
CA LEU A 7 -2.37 -2.08 -22.77
C LEU A 7 -2.69 -3.04 -21.63
N LEU A 8 -3.20 -2.52 -20.54
CA LEU A 8 -3.83 -3.36 -19.52
C LEU A 8 -5.14 -3.95 -20.05
N SER A 9 -5.54 -5.09 -19.55
CA SER A 9 -6.81 -5.73 -19.91
C SER A 9 -8.04 -4.93 -19.46
N ARG A 10 -7.88 -4.04 -18.50
CA ARG A 10 -8.92 -3.18 -17.93
C ARG A 10 -8.75 -1.76 -18.45
N ALA A 11 -9.87 -1.12 -18.79
CA ALA A 11 -9.95 0.30 -19.13
C ALA A 11 -10.68 1.06 -18.01
N VAL A 12 -10.43 2.35 -17.88
CA VAL A 12 -11.12 3.23 -16.92
C VAL A 12 -12.07 4.14 -17.68
N ARG A 13 -13.37 3.98 -17.48
CA ARG A 13 -14.41 4.78 -18.16
C ARG A 13 -14.20 4.86 -19.67
N GLY A 14 -13.86 3.71 -20.29
CA GLY A 14 -13.60 3.60 -21.72
C GLY A 14 -12.25 4.16 -22.18
N ARG A 15 -11.38 4.59 -21.26
CA ARG A 15 -10.00 4.99 -21.57
C ARG A 15 -9.03 3.84 -21.31
N ASP A 16 -8.22 3.52 -22.29
CA ASP A 16 -7.17 2.53 -22.16
C ASP A 16 -6.12 2.97 -21.14
N ILE A 17 -5.51 1.98 -20.48
CA ILE A 17 -4.36 2.19 -19.60
C ILE A 17 -3.15 1.57 -20.26
N HIS A 18 -2.14 2.39 -20.45
CA HIS A 18 -0.85 1.99 -20.99
C HIS A 18 0.10 1.63 -19.85
N ARG A 19 0.83 0.52 -19.99
CA ARG A 19 1.94 0.13 -19.12
C ARG A 19 3.20 -0.03 -19.96
N ARG A 20 4.25 0.71 -19.63
CA ARG A 20 5.59 0.52 -20.19
C ARG A 20 6.47 -0.11 -19.13
N GLN A 21 7.16 -1.23 -19.49
CA GLN A 21 8.18 -1.83 -18.64
C GLN A 21 9.56 -1.36 -19.11
N HIS A 22 10.40 -0.95 -18.17
CA HIS A 22 11.81 -0.68 -18.36
C HIS A 22 12.62 -1.53 -17.37
N ILE A 23 13.69 -2.18 -17.86
CA ILE A 23 14.60 -2.96 -17.02
C ILE A 23 15.85 -2.12 -16.80
N LYS A 24 16.16 -1.81 -15.53
CA LYS A 24 17.35 -1.08 -15.12
C LYS A 24 18.62 -1.94 -15.31
N ALA A 25 19.78 -1.32 -15.32
CA ALA A 25 21.06 -2.00 -15.53
C ALA A 25 21.38 -3.07 -14.46
N ASP A 26 20.83 -2.94 -13.25
CA ASP A 26 20.95 -3.92 -12.17
C ASP A 26 19.85 -5.01 -12.19
N GLY A 27 19.02 -5.04 -13.24
CA GLY A 27 17.95 -6.02 -13.43
C GLY A 27 16.62 -5.67 -12.76
N ARG A 28 16.53 -4.58 -11.99
CA ARG A 28 15.28 -4.13 -11.37
C ARG A 28 14.28 -3.64 -12.43
N ASN A 29 13.01 -3.95 -12.20
CA ASN A 29 11.93 -3.46 -13.05
C ASN A 29 11.52 -2.05 -12.67
N LEU A 30 11.08 -1.30 -13.67
CA LEU A 30 10.33 -0.06 -13.56
C LEU A 30 9.14 -0.15 -14.52
N PHE A 31 7.94 0.10 -14.01
CA PHE A 31 6.70 0.16 -14.78
C PHE A 31 6.17 1.59 -14.75
N LEU A 32 5.85 2.14 -15.91
CA LEU A 32 5.19 3.44 -16.04
C LEU A 32 3.75 3.18 -16.50
N TYR A 33 2.79 3.70 -15.75
CA TYR A 33 1.36 3.60 -16.05
C TYR A 33 0.81 4.96 -16.40
N GLY A 34 -0.11 5.01 -17.38
CA GLY A 34 -0.76 6.23 -17.78
C GLY A 34 -1.97 6.01 -18.68
N TYR A 35 -2.79 7.04 -18.82
CA TYR A 35 -3.86 7.09 -19.81
C TYR A 35 -3.35 7.41 -21.22
N ARG A 36 -2.07 7.62 -21.35
CA ARG A 36 -1.33 7.83 -22.60
C ARG A 36 -0.13 6.88 -22.65
N ALA A 37 0.24 6.45 -23.85
CA ALA A 37 1.48 5.71 -24.05
C ALA A 37 2.68 6.57 -23.61
N HIS A 38 3.54 6.01 -22.78
CA HIS A 38 4.77 6.66 -22.35
C HIS A 38 5.86 6.44 -23.40
N THR A 39 6.20 7.50 -24.14
CA THR A 39 7.10 7.45 -25.31
C THR A 39 8.44 8.15 -25.10
N LEU A 40 8.65 8.81 -23.94
CA LEU A 40 9.89 9.52 -23.66
C LEU A 40 11.09 8.56 -23.63
N ASP A 41 12.21 9.03 -24.15
CA ASP A 41 13.48 8.34 -24.05
C ASP A 41 14.02 8.39 -22.61
N ARG A 42 14.80 7.37 -22.26
CA ARG A 42 15.51 7.33 -21.00
C ARG A 42 16.56 8.46 -20.96
N VAL A 43 16.61 9.18 -19.84
CA VAL A 43 17.69 10.15 -19.56
C VAL A 43 19.03 9.38 -19.45
N PRO A 44 20.10 9.78 -20.13
CA PRO A 44 21.41 9.13 -20.04
C PRO A 44 21.98 9.21 -18.61
N GLY A 45 22.65 8.14 -18.17
CA GLY A 45 23.31 8.07 -16.87
C GLY A 45 23.38 6.64 -16.33
N GLU A 46 24.07 6.47 -15.21
CA GLU A 46 24.20 5.18 -14.52
C GLU A 46 23.06 4.96 -13.55
N ASP A 47 22.44 3.78 -13.59
CA ASP A 47 21.40 3.39 -12.63
C ASP A 47 21.98 3.17 -11.24
N LEU A 48 21.18 3.50 -10.23
CA LEU A 48 21.48 3.19 -8.84
C LEU A 48 21.43 1.68 -8.64
N GLN A 49 22.47 1.12 -8.01
CA GLN A 49 22.56 -0.32 -7.78
C GLN A 49 21.73 -0.78 -6.58
N THR A 50 21.16 -1.97 -6.68
CA THR A 50 20.43 -2.61 -5.58
C THR A 50 21.37 -3.17 -4.53
N VAL A 51 20.88 -3.32 -3.29
CA VAL A 51 21.56 -3.99 -2.19
C VAL A 51 20.66 -5.13 -1.71
N THR A 52 21.09 -6.37 -1.89
CA THR A 52 20.37 -7.59 -1.57
C THR A 52 20.94 -8.29 -0.34
N GLY A 53 20.33 -9.39 0.05
CA GLY A 53 20.72 -10.21 1.20
C GLY A 53 19.70 -10.10 2.33
N SER A 54 18.72 -11.02 2.33
CA SER A 54 17.69 -11.07 3.35
C SER A 54 17.24 -12.51 3.62
N GLU A 55 16.77 -12.77 4.84
CA GLU A 55 16.20 -14.04 5.27
C GLU A 55 15.04 -13.83 6.23
N LEU A 56 14.10 -14.76 6.27
CA LEU A 56 13.00 -14.80 7.22
C LEU A 56 13.34 -15.75 8.38
N ARG A 57 13.03 -15.34 9.61
CA ARG A 57 13.13 -16.16 10.81
C ARG A 57 11.82 -16.10 11.58
N ARG A 58 11.31 -17.25 12.00
CA ARG A 58 10.13 -17.33 12.84
C ARG A 58 10.51 -17.20 14.31
N HIS A 59 9.75 -16.36 15.02
CA HIS A 59 9.90 -16.23 16.46
C HIS A 59 9.31 -17.47 17.17
N PRO A 60 10.10 -18.29 17.87
CA PRO A 60 9.65 -19.59 18.36
C PRO A 60 8.57 -19.52 19.46
N LEU A 61 8.48 -18.39 20.17
CA LEU A 61 7.53 -18.20 21.27
C LEU A 61 6.27 -17.44 20.85
N ARG A 62 6.29 -16.69 19.74
CA ARG A 62 5.18 -15.84 19.31
C ARG A 62 4.56 -16.27 17.97
N GLY A 63 5.33 -16.97 17.15
CA GLY A 63 4.94 -17.34 15.81
C GLY A 63 5.07 -16.25 14.76
N ASP A 64 5.42 -15.02 15.15
CA ASP A 64 5.67 -13.91 14.22
C ASP A 64 6.90 -14.20 13.35
N TRP A 65 6.92 -13.62 12.16
CA TRP A 65 8.07 -13.65 11.27
C TRP A 65 8.83 -12.33 11.29
N SER A 66 10.14 -12.41 11.31
CA SER A 66 11.04 -11.26 11.15
C SER A 66 11.88 -11.44 9.90
N VAL A 67 11.95 -10.39 9.05
CA VAL A 67 12.87 -10.36 7.91
C VAL A 67 14.14 -9.61 8.30
N TYR A 68 15.28 -10.25 8.13
CA TYR A 68 16.60 -9.68 8.35
C TYR A 68 17.19 -9.27 7.01
N ALA A 69 17.37 -7.97 6.79
CA ALA A 69 17.86 -7.38 5.56
C ALA A 69 18.90 -6.30 5.91
N ALA A 70 20.15 -6.70 6.12
CA ALA A 70 21.23 -5.82 6.61
C ALA A 70 21.48 -4.61 5.69
N GLY A 71 21.32 -4.79 4.38
CA GLY A 71 21.48 -3.71 3.39
C GLY A 71 20.56 -2.51 3.60
N ARG A 72 19.44 -2.69 4.32
CA ARG A 72 18.48 -1.60 4.60
C ARG A 72 19.01 -0.51 5.54
N GLN A 73 20.12 -0.73 6.24
CA GLN A 73 20.79 0.31 7.04
C GLN A 73 21.30 1.47 6.18
N ASN A 74 21.59 1.21 4.89
CA ASN A 74 22.09 2.20 3.94
C ASN A 74 21.00 2.99 3.21
N ARG A 75 19.73 2.90 3.64
CA ARG A 75 18.63 3.61 3.01
C ARG A 75 18.82 5.13 3.09
N THR A 76 18.43 5.81 2.02
CA THR A 76 18.39 7.27 1.97
C THR A 76 17.45 7.80 3.07
N TYR A 77 17.93 8.75 3.86
CA TYR A 77 17.17 9.37 4.95
C TYR A 77 17.03 10.88 4.71
N LYS A 78 15.81 11.34 4.56
CA LYS A 78 15.42 12.76 4.37
C LYS A 78 16.36 13.54 3.44
N PRO A 79 16.48 13.15 2.15
CA PRO A 79 17.30 13.87 1.19
C PRO A 79 16.74 15.27 0.99
N GLY A 80 17.60 16.25 0.66
CA GLY A 80 17.16 17.57 0.25
C GLY A 80 16.31 17.51 -1.02
N ALA A 81 15.52 18.54 -1.28
CA ALA A 81 14.63 18.60 -2.44
C ALA A 81 15.35 18.39 -3.79
N ALA A 82 16.61 18.83 -3.89
CA ALA A 82 17.44 18.65 -5.08
C ALA A 82 17.95 17.21 -5.31
N SER A 83 17.84 16.34 -4.29
CA SER A 83 18.29 14.94 -4.35
C SER A 83 17.15 13.94 -4.09
N ASN A 84 15.91 14.32 -4.42
CA ASN A 84 14.73 13.47 -4.28
C ASN A 84 14.80 12.27 -5.23
N PRO A 85 14.98 11.03 -4.74
CA PRO A 85 15.14 9.86 -5.60
C PRO A 85 13.86 9.43 -6.31
N LEU A 86 12.70 9.96 -5.92
CA LEU A 86 11.38 9.62 -6.50
C LEU A 86 10.92 10.63 -7.55
N ALA A 87 11.66 11.74 -7.73
CA ALA A 87 11.34 12.71 -8.77
C ALA A 87 11.68 12.17 -10.16
N PRO A 88 11.09 12.72 -11.24
CA PRO A 88 11.57 12.49 -12.60
C PRO A 88 13.05 12.89 -12.73
N SER A 89 13.82 12.12 -13.50
CA SER A 89 15.21 12.47 -13.80
C SER A 89 15.27 13.69 -14.70
N GLN A 90 16.31 14.50 -14.51
CA GLN A 90 16.55 15.68 -15.35
C GLN A 90 17.84 15.52 -16.16
N PRO A 91 17.91 16.03 -17.40
CA PRO A 91 19.15 16.07 -18.17
C PRO A 91 20.28 16.75 -17.38
N ASN A 92 21.49 16.20 -17.47
CA ASN A 92 22.68 16.71 -16.80
C ASN A 92 22.66 16.71 -15.25
N ALA A 93 21.75 15.95 -14.65
CA ALA A 93 21.68 15.67 -13.21
C ALA A 93 21.92 14.18 -12.94
N PRO A 94 22.30 13.79 -11.70
CA PRO A 94 22.31 12.37 -11.31
C PRO A 94 20.94 11.74 -11.50
N LEU A 95 20.91 10.50 -12.02
CA LEU A 95 19.66 9.78 -12.19
C LEU A 95 18.97 9.53 -10.84
N THR A 96 17.65 9.61 -10.90
CA THR A 96 16.76 9.16 -9.81
C THR A 96 16.37 7.69 -10.02
N GLU A 97 15.46 7.16 -9.21
CA GLU A 97 14.88 5.83 -9.44
C GLU A 97 14.00 5.78 -10.70
N ILE A 98 13.58 6.93 -11.24
CA ILE A 98 12.76 7.05 -12.44
C ILE A 98 13.55 7.79 -13.51
N PRO A 99 14.29 7.07 -14.40
CA PRO A 99 15.20 7.65 -15.38
C PRO A 99 14.47 8.24 -16.61
N PHE A 100 13.36 8.93 -16.39
CA PHE A 100 12.55 9.61 -17.40
C PHE A 100 12.21 11.01 -16.92
N GLU A 101 12.04 11.95 -17.85
CA GLU A 101 11.77 13.36 -17.55
C GLU A 101 10.32 13.61 -17.10
N ASP A 102 9.40 12.70 -17.40
CA ASP A 102 7.99 12.76 -16.99
C ASP A 102 7.38 11.35 -16.87
N PHE A 103 6.30 11.24 -16.12
CA PHE A 103 5.46 10.03 -15.98
C PHE A 103 4.08 10.41 -15.41
N GLU A 104 3.08 9.56 -15.54
CA GLU A 104 1.80 9.76 -14.83
C GLU A 104 1.78 9.03 -13.48
N LEU A 105 2.27 7.77 -13.45
CA LEU A 105 2.46 6.95 -12.26
C LEU A 105 3.60 5.97 -12.53
N ALA A 106 4.45 5.72 -11.53
CA ALA A 106 5.59 4.82 -11.66
C ALA A 106 5.60 3.77 -10.54
N VAL A 107 5.92 2.53 -10.89
CA VAL A 107 6.18 1.43 -9.94
C VAL A 107 7.54 0.84 -10.23
N PHE A 108 8.38 0.63 -9.22
CA PHE A 108 9.70 0.04 -9.45
C PHE A 108 10.16 -0.81 -8.26
N ASP A 109 11.03 -1.80 -8.55
CA ASP A 109 11.64 -2.63 -7.53
C ASP A 109 12.48 -1.79 -6.57
N ASN A 110 12.23 -1.94 -5.27
CA ASN A 110 12.92 -1.19 -4.22
C ASN A 110 14.43 -1.48 -4.25
N ARG A 111 15.24 -0.44 -4.13
CA ARG A 111 16.71 -0.55 -4.10
C ARG A 111 17.23 -1.30 -2.87
N PHE A 112 16.52 -1.23 -1.76
CA PHE A 112 16.87 -1.85 -0.48
C PHE A 112 15.74 -2.81 -0.04
N PRO A 113 15.51 -3.90 -0.80
CA PRO A 113 14.35 -4.75 -0.58
C PRO A 113 14.49 -5.59 0.69
N SER A 114 13.35 -5.86 1.35
CA SER A 114 13.26 -6.90 2.37
C SER A 114 12.98 -8.27 1.74
N PHE A 115 12.22 -8.27 0.63
CA PHE A 115 11.91 -9.43 -0.17
C PHE A 115 12.30 -9.15 -1.61
N HIS A 116 12.93 -10.12 -2.29
CA HIS A 116 13.29 -9.98 -3.69
C HIS A 116 13.35 -11.34 -4.38
N GLN A 117 13.17 -11.35 -5.69
CA GLN A 117 13.35 -12.57 -6.48
C GLN A 117 14.81 -13.02 -6.43
N GLY A 118 15.03 -14.34 -6.36
CA GLY A 118 16.37 -14.91 -6.25
C GLY A 118 17.03 -14.68 -4.90
N ALA A 119 16.25 -14.49 -3.82
CA ALA A 119 16.78 -14.48 -2.48
C ALA A 119 17.46 -15.82 -2.15
N GLU A 120 18.64 -15.76 -1.55
CA GLU A 120 19.41 -16.96 -1.21
C GLU A 120 18.70 -17.79 -0.13
N THR A 121 18.88 -19.10 -0.19
CA THR A 121 18.41 -19.98 0.88
C THR A 121 19.19 -19.68 2.16
N PRO A 122 18.50 -19.40 3.28
CA PRO A 122 19.18 -19.14 4.54
C PRO A 122 20.03 -20.33 4.98
N PRO A 123 21.14 -20.09 5.69
CA PRO A 123 21.95 -21.16 6.24
C PRO A 123 21.14 -22.02 7.23
N ALA A 124 21.54 -23.29 7.37
CA ALA A 124 20.90 -24.19 8.34
C ALA A 124 20.94 -23.59 9.76
N SER A 125 19.82 -23.60 10.44
CA SER A 125 19.63 -23.00 11.77
C SER A 125 18.76 -23.92 12.64
N SER A 126 18.88 -23.76 13.96
CA SER A 126 17.93 -24.36 14.91
C SER A 126 16.56 -23.65 14.93
N LEU A 127 16.48 -22.46 14.33
CA LEU A 127 15.24 -21.72 14.17
C LEU A 127 14.57 -22.11 12.85
N GLU A 128 13.27 -22.02 12.80
CA GLU A 128 12.50 -22.08 11.55
C GLU A 128 12.85 -20.86 10.70
N THR A 129 13.46 -21.10 9.55
CA THR A 129 13.88 -20.07 8.58
C THR A 129 13.19 -20.30 7.25
N HIS A 130 13.00 -19.24 6.48
CA HIS A 130 12.45 -19.28 5.14
C HIS A 130 13.23 -18.31 4.24
N THR A 131 13.34 -18.65 2.95
CA THR A 131 13.84 -17.71 1.94
C THR A 131 13.00 -16.45 1.97
N ALA A 132 13.63 -15.28 1.87
CA ALA A 132 12.94 -14.01 1.71
C ALA A 132 12.60 -13.74 0.22
N GLU A 133 12.27 -14.82 -0.52
CA GLU A 133 11.86 -14.73 -1.91
C GLU A 133 10.49 -14.04 -2.00
N GLY A 134 10.38 -13.01 -2.85
CA GLY A 134 9.18 -12.21 -2.95
C GLY A 134 9.46 -10.89 -3.66
N ALA A 135 8.77 -9.83 -3.27
CA ALA A 135 8.94 -8.52 -3.89
C ALA A 135 8.81 -7.37 -2.88
N CYS A 136 9.56 -6.31 -3.13
CA CYS A 136 9.34 -5.00 -2.52
C CYS A 136 9.35 -3.97 -3.65
N GLU A 137 8.21 -3.38 -3.92
CA GLU A 137 8.06 -2.34 -4.94
C GLU A 137 7.73 -0.99 -4.29
N VAL A 138 8.13 0.10 -4.93
CA VAL A 138 7.74 1.47 -4.59
C VAL A 138 6.80 1.96 -5.68
N ILE A 139 5.68 2.57 -5.30
CA ILE A 139 4.71 3.16 -6.22
C ILE A 139 4.67 4.67 -5.99
N VAL A 140 5.04 5.46 -7.00
CA VAL A 140 5.06 6.92 -6.97
C VAL A 140 3.82 7.44 -7.70
N TYR A 141 3.01 8.21 -6.99
CA TYR A 141 1.65 8.55 -7.43
C TYR A 141 1.61 9.64 -8.51
N ALA A 142 2.64 10.47 -8.59
CA ALA A 142 2.74 11.58 -9.53
C ALA A 142 4.17 12.09 -9.61
N PRO A 143 4.57 12.81 -10.67
CA PRO A 143 5.89 13.45 -10.77
C PRO A 143 6.06 14.61 -9.78
N GLU A 144 4.97 15.21 -9.32
CA GLU A 144 4.99 16.35 -8.39
C GLU A 144 5.43 15.88 -6.99
N PRO A 145 6.43 16.57 -6.37
CA PRO A 145 6.99 16.16 -5.08
C PRO A 145 6.09 16.45 -3.88
N LYS A 146 4.92 17.04 -4.09
CA LYS A 146 3.95 17.38 -3.05
C LYS A 146 2.57 16.88 -3.41
N GLY A 147 1.80 16.53 -2.40
CA GLY A 147 0.43 16.03 -2.55
C GLY A 147 0.14 14.85 -1.64
N SER A 148 -1.02 14.27 -1.81
CA SER A 148 -1.49 13.10 -1.07
C SER A 148 -2.66 12.46 -1.81
N LEU A 149 -3.17 11.33 -1.35
CA LEU A 149 -4.42 10.75 -1.86
C LEU A 149 -5.60 11.75 -1.83
N ALA A 150 -5.59 12.72 -0.90
CA ALA A 150 -6.61 13.77 -0.84
C ALA A 150 -6.53 14.76 -2.01
N THR A 151 -5.32 15.12 -2.43
CA THR A 151 -5.08 16.13 -3.48
C THR A 151 -4.97 15.53 -4.88
N LEU A 152 -4.71 14.24 -5.00
CA LEU A 152 -4.80 13.52 -6.27
C LEU A 152 -6.22 13.61 -6.84
N GLY A 153 -6.34 13.93 -8.13
CA GLY A 153 -7.63 13.89 -8.83
C GLY A 153 -8.22 12.48 -8.88
N GLN A 154 -9.53 12.39 -9.07
CA GLN A 154 -10.26 11.12 -9.15
C GLN A 154 -9.65 10.17 -10.19
N ASP A 155 -9.32 10.68 -11.38
CA ASP A 155 -8.72 9.87 -12.44
C ASP A 155 -7.34 9.32 -12.06
N LYS A 156 -6.51 10.10 -11.35
CA LYS A 156 -5.21 9.61 -10.86
C LYS A 156 -5.37 8.52 -9.80
N ARG A 157 -6.34 8.65 -8.88
CA ARG A 157 -6.65 7.58 -7.92
C ARG A 157 -7.20 6.32 -8.60
N ARG A 158 -7.98 6.48 -9.70
CA ARG A 158 -8.40 5.34 -10.52
C ARG A 158 -7.21 4.66 -11.20
N LEU A 159 -6.28 5.43 -11.78
CA LEU A 159 -5.04 4.88 -12.35
C LEU A 159 -4.21 4.15 -11.29
N LEU A 160 -4.10 4.71 -10.09
CA LEU A 160 -3.42 4.10 -8.95
C LEU A 160 -4.06 2.75 -8.57
N LEU A 161 -5.39 2.67 -8.54
CA LEU A 161 -6.10 1.42 -8.28
C LEU A 161 -5.79 0.35 -9.34
N GLU A 162 -5.80 0.71 -10.62
CA GLU A 162 -5.50 -0.24 -11.70
C GLU A 162 -4.03 -0.68 -11.69
N ALA A 163 -3.11 0.20 -11.30
CA ALA A 163 -1.72 -0.18 -11.07
C ALA A 163 -1.58 -1.16 -9.90
N TRP A 164 -2.30 -0.97 -8.80
CA TRP A 164 -2.32 -1.96 -7.71
C TRP A 164 -2.88 -3.30 -8.16
N ILE A 165 -3.97 -3.32 -8.95
CA ILE A 165 -4.56 -4.56 -9.48
C ILE A 165 -3.55 -5.31 -10.37
N ASP A 166 -2.91 -4.61 -11.32
CA ASP A 166 -1.88 -5.20 -12.19
C ASP A 166 -0.71 -5.78 -11.35
N ARG A 167 -0.31 -5.09 -10.27
CA ARG A 167 0.76 -5.60 -9.41
C ARG A 167 0.33 -6.80 -8.56
N TYR A 168 -0.90 -6.81 -8.04
CA TYR A 168 -1.45 -7.99 -7.37
C TYR A 168 -1.39 -9.22 -8.28
N GLU A 169 -1.93 -9.11 -9.49
CA GLU A 169 -1.97 -10.19 -10.46
C GLU A 169 -0.56 -10.67 -10.82
N ALA A 170 0.36 -9.75 -11.12
CA ALA A 170 1.73 -10.09 -11.49
C ALA A 170 2.51 -10.75 -10.33
N LEU A 171 2.38 -10.24 -9.10
CA LEU A 171 3.11 -10.79 -7.95
C LEU A 171 2.55 -12.14 -7.52
N TYR A 172 1.24 -12.37 -7.62
CA TYR A 172 0.65 -13.69 -7.41
C TYR A 172 1.08 -14.68 -8.49
N ALA A 173 1.10 -14.27 -9.76
CA ALA A 173 1.62 -15.11 -10.83
C ALA A 173 3.10 -15.47 -10.66
N ASN A 174 3.88 -14.60 -9.99
CA ASN A 174 5.28 -14.83 -9.64
C ASN A 174 5.49 -15.63 -8.34
N GLY A 175 4.43 -16.19 -7.75
CA GLY A 175 4.53 -17.12 -6.62
C GLY A 175 4.44 -16.49 -5.23
N CYS A 176 4.12 -15.20 -5.11
CA CYS A 176 3.84 -14.61 -3.80
C CYS A 176 2.59 -15.23 -3.19
N ALA A 177 2.64 -15.64 -1.93
CA ALA A 177 1.50 -16.18 -1.19
C ALA A 177 0.53 -15.09 -0.72
N PHE A 178 1.05 -13.89 -0.47
CA PHE A 178 0.28 -12.71 -0.06
C PHE A 178 0.92 -11.43 -0.61
N VAL A 179 0.09 -10.47 -1.00
CA VAL A 179 0.52 -9.17 -1.51
C VAL A 179 -0.14 -8.06 -0.71
N LEU A 180 0.64 -7.09 -0.26
CA LEU A 180 0.19 -5.96 0.55
C LEU A 180 0.64 -4.63 -0.07
N PRO A 181 -0.22 -3.91 -0.79
CA PRO A 181 -0.02 -2.49 -1.05
C PRO A 181 -0.28 -1.68 0.22
N PHE A 182 0.59 -0.70 0.49
CA PHE A 182 0.45 0.16 1.66
C PHE A 182 1.07 1.54 1.42
N GLU A 183 0.64 2.52 2.20
CA GLU A 183 1.23 3.85 2.30
C GLU A 183 1.55 4.18 3.75
N ASN A 184 2.72 4.74 3.98
CA ASN A 184 3.06 5.43 5.22
C ASN A 184 3.11 6.92 4.95
N ARG A 185 2.34 7.72 5.67
CA ARG A 185 2.25 9.17 5.51
C ARG A 185 2.62 9.87 6.81
N GLY A 186 3.56 10.80 6.75
CA GLY A 186 4.02 11.61 7.87
C GLY A 186 5.28 11.11 8.54
N ASP A 187 6.02 12.04 9.16
CA ASP A 187 7.28 11.75 9.87
C ASP A 187 7.07 10.81 11.06
N GLU A 188 5.92 10.89 11.68
CA GLU A 188 5.55 10.11 12.87
C GLU A 188 5.45 8.60 12.60
N VAL A 189 5.26 8.19 11.34
CA VAL A 189 5.35 6.79 10.89
C VAL A 189 6.71 6.42 10.31
N GLY A 190 7.71 7.29 10.45
CA GLY A 190 9.07 7.05 9.97
C GLY A 190 9.23 7.22 8.46
N VAL A 191 8.43 8.06 7.81
CA VAL A 191 8.59 8.43 6.40
C VAL A 191 9.92 9.14 6.21
N THR A 192 10.71 8.67 5.25
CA THR A 192 12.03 9.24 4.92
C THR A 192 12.04 10.04 3.63
N LEU A 193 11.00 9.93 2.81
CA LEU A 193 10.84 10.60 1.52
C LEU A 193 9.45 11.24 1.46
N HIS A 194 9.37 12.56 1.38
CA HIS A 194 8.09 13.27 1.41
C HIS A 194 7.34 13.31 0.06
N HIS A 195 7.99 12.88 -1.02
CA HIS A 195 7.31 12.70 -2.30
C HIS A 195 6.18 11.68 -2.15
N PRO A 196 4.93 11.95 -2.58
CA PRO A 196 3.81 11.06 -2.39
C PRO A 196 4.02 9.70 -3.02
N HIS A 197 4.13 8.67 -2.21
CA HIS A 197 4.40 7.30 -2.65
C HIS A 197 3.82 6.27 -1.68
N GLY A 198 3.57 5.10 -2.20
CA GLY A 198 3.28 3.89 -1.45
C GLY A 198 4.31 2.80 -1.73
N GLN A 199 4.08 1.64 -1.20
CA GLN A 199 4.88 0.44 -1.43
C GLN A 199 3.96 -0.76 -1.66
N ILE A 200 4.50 -1.79 -2.29
CA ILE A 200 3.81 -3.06 -2.50
C ILE A 200 4.78 -4.16 -2.09
N TYR A 201 4.39 -4.95 -1.09
CA TYR A 201 5.19 -6.09 -0.66
C TYR A 201 4.52 -7.40 -1.09
N GLY A 202 5.27 -8.25 -1.78
CA GLY A 202 4.91 -9.63 -2.05
C GLY A 202 5.64 -10.56 -1.09
N PHE A 203 4.89 -11.34 -0.32
CA PHE A 203 5.42 -12.24 0.71
C PHE A 203 5.41 -13.68 0.22
N PRO A 204 6.44 -14.48 0.56
CA PRO A 204 6.46 -15.92 0.26
C PRO A 204 5.54 -16.74 1.16
N ILE A 205 5.00 -16.12 2.19
CA ILE A 205 4.11 -16.71 3.20
C ILE A 205 2.88 -15.82 3.38
N VAL A 206 1.80 -16.36 3.93
CA VAL A 206 0.70 -15.55 4.46
C VAL A 206 1.08 -15.10 5.87
N PRO A 207 1.22 -13.79 6.15
CA PRO A 207 1.56 -13.30 7.49
C PRO A 207 0.48 -13.67 8.53
N GLN A 208 0.88 -13.83 9.79
CA GLN A 208 0.00 -14.33 10.86
C GLN A 208 -1.34 -13.56 11.01
N PRO A 209 -1.38 -12.21 10.95
CA PRO A 209 -2.68 -11.51 11.03
C PRO A 209 -3.61 -11.81 9.87
N GLN A 210 -3.08 -11.97 8.65
CA GLN A 210 -3.85 -12.31 7.46
C GLN A 210 -4.30 -13.78 7.47
N GLN A 211 -3.49 -14.68 8.01
CA GLN A 211 -3.86 -16.06 8.23
C GLN A 211 -5.03 -16.16 9.22
N THR A 212 -4.97 -15.42 10.33
CA THR A 212 -6.06 -15.37 11.32
C THR A 212 -7.35 -14.80 10.71
N ALA A 213 -7.26 -13.77 9.88
CA ALA A 213 -8.41 -13.21 9.18
C ALA A 213 -9.01 -14.23 8.17
N LEU A 214 -8.14 -14.90 7.41
CA LEU A 214 -8.56 -15.95 6.47
C LEU A 214 -9.31 -17.07 7.19
N GLU A 215 -8.77 -17.59 8.28
CA GLU A 215 -9.41 -18.62 9.11
C GLU A 215 -10.77 -18.17 9.65
N ALA A 216 -10.92 -16.90 10.06
CA ALA A 216 -12.20 -16.37 10.50
C ALA A 216 -13.23 -16.38 9.37
N PHE A 217 -12.87 -15.92 8.17
CA PHE A 217 -13.76 -15.93 7.00
C PHE A 217 -14.12 -17.36 6.57
N GLU A 218 -13.16 -18.28 6.54
CA GLU A 218 -13.38 -19.70 6.22
C GLU A 218 -14.30 -20.39 7.25
N ASN A 219 -14.27 -19.93 8.49
CA ASN A 219 -15.18 -20.39 9.54
C ASN A 219 -16.54 -19.66 9.54
N GLY A 220 -16.84 -18.88 8.50
CA GLY A 220 -18.15 -18.27 8.26
C GLY A 220 -18.34 -16.89 8.87
N TYR A 221 -17.27 -16.17 9.28
CA TYR A 221 -17.38 -14.76 9.67
C TYR A 221 -17.75 -13.91 8.46
N ASP A 222 -18.91 -13.27 8.48
CA ASP A 222 -19.41 -12.40 7.42
C ASP A 222 -19.24 -10.92 7.83
N LEU A 223 -18.12 -10.33 7.46
CA LEU A 223 -17.82 -8.92 7.75
C LEU A 223 -18.84 -7.97 7.08
N ALA A 224 -19.31 -8.27 5.87
CA ALA A 224 -20.28 -7.44 5.17
C ALA A 224 -21.63 -7.42 5.90
N ALA A 225 -22.10 -8.58 6.41
CA ALA A 225 -23.29 -8.65 7.26
C ALA A 225 -23.11 -7.90 8.58
N GLU A 226 -21.94 -8.05 9.21
CA GLU A 226 -21.59 -7.32 10.44
C GLU A 226 -21.67 -5.80 10.25
N ILE A 227 -21.04 -5.26 9.19
CA ILE A 227 -21.06 -3.81 8.89
C ILE A 227 -22.49 -3.31 8.73
N ARG A 228 -23.33 -4.02 7.97
CA ARG A 228 -24.76 -3.69 7.81
C ARG A 228 -25.49 -3.70 9.15
N GLY A 229 -25.17 -4.67 10.02
CA GLY A 229 -25.75 -4.80 11.36
C GLY A 229 -25.33 -3.72 12.36
N TRP A 230 -24.16 -3.07 12.14
CA TRP A 230 -23.69 -1.98 13.03
C TRP A 230 -24.50 -0.70 12.86
N GLY A 231 -25.08 -0.49 11.68
CA GLY A 231 -25.92 0.64 11.36
C GLY A 231 -25.16 1.96 11.17
N PRO A 232 -25.87 3.07 10.92
CA PRO A 232 -25.29 4.34 10.46
C PRO A 232 -24.39 5.03 11.48
N ALA A 233 -24.41 4.62 12.77
CA ALA A 233 -23.54 5.20 13.78
C ALA A 233 -22.04 5.01 13.50
N TYR A 234 -21.69 3.94 12.79
CA TYR A 234 -20.31 3.60 12.44
C TYR A 234 -19.93 4.01 11.02
N THR A 235 -20.88 4.31 10.17
CA THR A 235 -20.66 4.73 8.78
C THR A 235 -20.15 6.17 8.73
N ILE A 236 -19.16 6.42 7.85
CA ILE A 236 -18.56 7.75 7.63
C ILE A 236 -19.02 8.30 6.28
N ALA A 237 -18.83 7.54 5.19
CA ALA A 237 -19.27 7.89 3.86
C ALA A 237 -19.53 6.63 3.01
N GLU A 238 -20.32 6.79 1.94
CA GLU A 238 -20.65 5.72 1.00
C GLU A 238 -20.44 6.20 -0.43
N ALA A 239 -19.92 5.34 -1.30
CA ALA A 239 -19.76 5.61 -2.72
C ALA A 239 -19.65 4.33 -3.53
N GLY A 240 -20.42 4.19 -4.61
CA GLY A 240 -20.31 3.11 -5.59
C GLY A 240 -20.45 1.70 -5.02
N GLY A 241 -21.31 1.51 -4.00
CA GLY A 241 -21.47 0.22 -3.33
C GLY A 241 -20.33 -0.15 -2.38
N LEU A 242 -19.52 0.84 -1.98
CA LEU A 242 -18.53 0.71 -0.90
C LEU A 242 -18.89 1.66 0.26
N VAL A 243 -18.47 1.28 1.44
CA VAL A 243 -18.65 2.05 2.67
C VAL A 243 -17.31 2.30 3.35
N SER A 244 -17.06 3.53 3.80
CA SER A 244 -16.03 3.86 4.78
C SER A 244 -16.65 3.93 6.17
N TYR A 245 -16.04 3.25 7.13
CA TYR A 245 -16.62 3.07 8.48
C TYR A 245 -15.53 2.94 9.55
N ALA A 246 -15.89 3.24 10.80
CA ALA A 246 -15.06 2.94 11.96
C ALA A 246 -15.39 1.51 12.44
N PRO A 247 -14.45 0.55 12.37
CA PRO A 247 -14.72 -0.82 12.81
C PRO A 247 -14.96 -0.86 14.31
N ARG A 248 -15.94 -1.66 14.77
CA ARG A 248 -16.28 -1.77 16.22
C ARG A 248 -15.12 -2.28 17.07
N PHE A 249 -14.15 -2.91 16.44
CA PHE A 249 -12.93 -3.47 17.01
C PHE A 249 -11.67 -2.66 16.64
N ALA A 250 -11.81 -1.36 16.36
CA ALA A 250 -10.70 -0.46 16.02
C ALA A 250 -9.55 -0.54 17.02
N ARG A 251 -8.32 -0.51 16.52
CA ARG A 251 -7.08 -0.53 17.31
C ARG A 251 -6.46 0.85 17.48
N PHE A 252 -6.88 1.80 16.65
CA PHE A 252 -6.42 3.18 16.67
C PHE A 252 -7.60 4.14 16.87
N PRO A 253 -7.41 5.28 17.54
CA PRO A 253 -8.37 6.36 17.52
C PRO A 253 -8.64 6.78 16.07
N TYR A 254 -9.92 6.95 15.72
CA TYR A 254 -10.33 7.34 14.35
C TYR A 254 -9.90 6.38 13.23
N GLU A 255 -9.66 5.13 13.53
CA GLU A 255 -9.39 4.10 12.53
C GLU A 255 -10.58 4.02 11.55
N VAL A 256 -10.28 4.00 10.24
CA VAL A 256 -11.27 3.91 9.17
C VAL A 256 -10.93 2.75 8.26
N TRP A 257 -11.95 1.94 7.97
CA TRP A 257 -11.86 0.92 6.94
C TRP A 257 -12.78 1.25 5.78
N ILE A 258 -12.39 0.81 4.56
CA ILE A 258 -13.23 0.85 3.37
C ILE A 258 -13.40 -0.58 2.89
N SER A 259 -14.64 -1.01 2.67
CA SER A 259 -14.97 -2.30 2.06
C SER A 259 -16.24 -2.20 1.23
N ALA A 260 -16.46 -3.18 0.35
CA ALA A 260 -17.71 -3.29 -0.38
C ALA A 260 -18.83 -3.79 0.54
N GLU A 261 -20.06 -3.38 0.26
CA GLU A 261 -21.29 -3.83 0.96
C GLU A 261 -21.57 -5.33 0.74
N GLN A 262 -21.03 -5.90 -0.34
CA GLN A 262 -21.04 -7.33 -0.63
C GLN A 262 -19.62 -7.88 -0.58
N PRO A 263 -19.42 -9.16 -0.22
CA PRO A 263 -18.10 -9.77 -0.17
C PRO A 263 -17.38 -9.69 -1.52
N VAL A 264 -16.15 -9.17 -1.51
CA VAL A 264 -15.22 -9.19 -2.66
C VAL A 264 -13.82 -9.54 -2.15
N SER A 265 -13.12 -10.42 -2.83
CA SER A 265 -11.82 -10.94 -2.41
C SER A 265 -10.66 -9.95 -2.55
N GLY A 266 -10.78 -9.04 -3.49
CA GLY A 266 -9.75 -8.04 -3.79
C GLY A 266 -10.24 -7.01 -4.81
N PRO A 267 -9.47 -5.95 -5.06
CA PRO A 267 -9.87 -4.89 -5.96
C PRO A 267 -9.98 -5.33 -7.43
N TRP A 268 -9.37 -6.44 -7.80
CA TRP A 268 -9.52 -7.06 -9.12
C TRP A 268 -10.95 -7.55 -9.40
N ALA A 269 -11.74 -7.78 -8.36
CA ALA A 269 -13.15 -8.20 -8.44
C ALA A 269 -14.13 -7.01 -8.40
N PHE A 270 -13.68 -5.77 -8.28
CA PHE A 270 -14.54 -4.60 -8.27
C PHE A 270 -15.21 -4.39 -9.62
N THR A 271 -16.49 -3.99 -9.58
CA THR A 271 -17.18 -3.39 -10.72
C THR A 271 -16.57 -2.01 -11.03
N GLU A 272 -16.89 -1.44 -12.20
CA GLU A 272 -16.47 -0.08 -12.56
C GLU A 272 -16.98 0.96 -11.53
N GLU A 273 -18.21 0.83 -11.08
CA GLU A 273 -18.83 1.69 -10.07
C GLU A 273 -18.11 1.56 -8.71
N GLN A 274 -17.82 0.33 -8.29
CA GLN A 274 -17.05 0.07 -7.06
C GLN A 274 -15.64 0.65 -7.14
N SER A 275 -14.98 0.50 -8.28
CA SER A 275 -13.66 1.07 -8.51
C SER A 275 -13.67 2.59 -8.43
N ASP A 276 -14.66 3.26 -8.97
CA ASP A 276 -14.87 4.71 -8.85
C ASP A 276 -15.16 5.13 -7.41
N GLY A 277 -16.03 4.38 -6.73
CA GLY A 277 -16.36 4.59 -5.32
C GLY A 277 -15.12 4.43 -4.42
N PHE A 278 -14.32 3.40 -4.65
CA PHE A 278 -13.07 3.18 -3.91
C PHE A 278 -12.09 4.35 -4.08
N ALA A 279 -11.84 4.76 -5.32
CA ALA A 279 -10.97 5.91 -5.61
C ALA A 279 -11.49 7.21 -4.98
N HIS A 280 -12.82 7.38 -4.89
CA HIS A 280 -13.44 8.51 -4.18
C HIS A 280 -13.17 8.43 -2.67
N LEU A 281 -13.50 7.30 -2.03
CA LEU A 281 -13.40 7.11 -0.59
C LEU A 281 -11.96 7.15 -0.06
N LEU A 282 -10.96 6.72 -0.86
CA LEU A 282 -9.54 6.90 -0.53
C LEU A 282 -9.20 8.38 -0.30
N GLY A 283 -9.57 9.25 -1.26
CA GLY A 283 -9.31 10.68 -1.15
C GLY A 283 -10.17 11.36 -0.09
N ASP A 284 -11.41 10.94 0.06
CA ASP A 284 -12.35 11.47 1.05
C ASP A 284 -11.87 11.20 2.48
N THR A 285 -11.42 9.98 2.78
CA THR A 285 -10.90 9.61 4.10
C THR A 285 -9.71 10.48 4.51
N VAL A 286 -8.75 10.68 3.59
CA VAL A 286 -7.57 11.52 3.88
C VAL A 286 -7.96 13.00 4.04
N ARG A 287 -8.89 13.54 3.22
CA ARG A 287 -9.41 14.91 3.42
C ARG A 287 -10.07 15.09 4.78
N ARG A 288 -10.88 14.13 5.22
CA ARG A 288 -11.52 14.16 6.54
C ARG A 288 -10.51 14.18 7.67
N TYR A 289 -9.48 13.36 7.59
CA TYR A 289 -8.39 13.38 8.57
C TYR A 289 -7.68 14.73 8.61
N ASP A 290 -7.28 15.27 7.47
CA ASP A 290 -6.55 16.53 7.40
C ASP A 290 -7.41 17.71 7.89
N ALA A 291 -8.70 17.73 7.54
CA ALA A 291 -9.65 18.74 8.04
C ALA A 291 -9.90 18.59 9.55
N PHE A 292 -10.05 17.35 10.04
CA PHE A 292 -10.35 17.08 11.45
C PHE A 292 -9.19 17.47 12.38
N PHE A 293 -7.96 17.15 11.98
CA PHE A 293 -6.78 17.48 12.79
C PHE A 293 -6.16 18.84 12.44
N GLY A 294 -6.65 19.51 11.39
CA GLY A 294 -6.15 20.83 10.97
C GLY A 294 -4.73 20.82 10.42
N ARG A 295 -4.23 19.65 9.98
CA ARG A 295 -2.89 19.44 9.41
C ARG A 295 -2.85 18.20 8.55
N GLU A 296 -1.78 18.04 7.76
CA GLU A 296 -1.47 16.75 7.15
C GLU A 296 -1.37 15.67 8.24
N THR A 297 -2.30 14.71 8.19
CA THR A 297 -2.44 13.70 9.24
C THR A 297 -1.48 12.53 8.98
N PRO A 298 -0.58 12.23 9.94
CA PRO A 298 0.23 11.02 9.85
C PRO A 298 -0.65 9.79 9.99
N CYS A 299 -0.61 8.92 8.99
CA CYS A 299 -1.38 7.68 8.98
C CYS A 299 -0.71 6.59 8.14
N MET A 300 -1.10 5.37 8.42
CA MET A 300 -0.80 4.21 7.57
C MET A 300 -2.07 3.82 6.82
N LEU A 301 -1.93 3.45 5.55
CA LEU A 301 -2.96 2.77 4.77
C LEU A 301 -2.42 1.40 4.38
N SER A 302 -3.24 0.37 4.48
CA SER A 302 -2.91 -0.96 3.94
C SER A 302 -4.13 -1.61 3.29
N LEU A 303 -3.91 -2.29 2.17
CA LEU A 303 -4.93 -2.96 1.38
C LEU A 303 -4.85 -4.46 1.64
N HIS A 304 -5.83 -5.00 2.33
CA HIS A 304 -5.91 -6.40 2.70
C HIS A 304 -6.84 -7.14 1.73
N ALA A 305 -6.25 -7.85 0.79
CA ALA A 305 -6.96 -8.71 -0.17
C ALA A 305 -6.74 -10.19 0.15
N ALA A 306 -7.49 -11.06 -0.51
CA ALA A 306 -7.36 -12.50 -0.36
C ALA A 306 -5.92 -12.97 -0.64
N PRO A 307 -5.34 -13.86 0.16
CA PRO A 307 -4.14 -14.59 -0.21
C PRO A 307 -4.33 -15.37 -1.52
N PHE A 308 -3.26 -15.67 -2.21
CA PHE A 308 -3.29 -16.37 -3.50
C PHE A 308 -4.14 -17.65 -3.43
N GLY A 309 -5.08 -17.79 -4.38
CA GLY A 309 -5.96 -18.94 -4.48
C GLY A 309 -7.05 -19.06 -3.41
N ARG A 310 -7.30 -18.01 -2.60
CA ARG A 310 -8.30 -18.00 -1.52
C ARG A 310 -9.44 -16.99 -1.78
N ASP A 311 -9.70 -16.66 -3.03
CA ASP A 311 -10.68 -15.64 -3.44
C ASP A 311 -12.10 -15.87 -2.90
N GLY A 312 -12.54 -17.12 -2.79
CA GLY A 312 -13.91 -17.44 -2.36
C GLY A 312 -14.20 -17.24 -0.87
N ALA A 313 -13.18 -16.99 -0.05
CA ALA A 313 -13.31 -16.99 1.40
C ALA A 313 -12.91 -15.67 2.08
N PHE A 314 -12.52 -14.64 1.33
CA PHE A 314 -11.96 -13.42 1.92
C PHE A 314 -12.79 -12.17 1.59
N GLN A 315 -12.84 -11.23 2.53
CA GLN A 315 -13.43 -9.91 2.33
C GLN A 315 -12.32 -8.85 2.27
N PHE A 316 -12.18 -8.19 1.12
CA PHE A 316 -11.26 -7.08 0.95
C PHE A 316 -11.58 -5.90 1.86
N THR A 317 -10.52 -5.33 2.47
CA THR A 317 -10.60 -4.09 3.24
C THR A 317 -9.39 -3.20 2.93
N ALA A 318 -9.60 -1.89 2.76
CA ALA A 318 -8.55 -0.90 2.87
C ALA A 318 -8.63 -0.28 4.26
N GLN A 319 -7.53 -0.32 5.01
CA GLN A 319 -7.49 0.01 6.43
C GLN A 319 -6.58 1.21 6.66
N PHE A 320 -7.14 2.29 7.21
CA PHE A 320 -6.42 3.49 7.60
C PHE A 320 -6.20 3.53 9.11
N TYR A 321 -4.96 3.71 9.51
CA TYR A 321 -4.54 3.80 10.91
C TYR A 321 -3.93 5.19 11.18
N PRO A 322 -4.73 6.19 11.56
CA PRO A 322 -4.21 7.50 11.90
C PRO A 322 -3.44 7.45 13.23
N LEU A 323 -2.32 8.14 13.29
CA LEU A 323 -1.49 8.16 14.50
C LEU A 323 -1.86 9.28 15.47
N LEU A 324 -2.80 10.16 15.13
CA LEU A 324 -3.21 11.24 16.00
C LEU A 324 -4.45 10.86 16.82
N ARG A 325 -4.41 11.10 18.13
CA ARG A 325 -5.57 11.06 19.03
C ARG A 325 -6.13 12.45 19.35
N ALA A 326 -5.34 13.49 19.07
CA ALA A 326 -5.68 14.91 19.08
C ALA A 326 -4.68 15.64 18.18
N PRO A 327 -4.90 16.91 17.76
CA PRO A 327 -4.06 17.60 16.77
C PRO A 327 -2.55 17.49 16.99
N ASP A 328 -2.09 17.57 18.24
CA ASP A 328 -0.67 17.52 18.63
C ASP A 328 -0.31 16.30 19.50
N ARG A 329 -1.15 15.27 19.50
CA ARG A 329 -0.95 14.08 20.34
C ARG A 329 -0.91 12.81 19.53
N VAL A 330 0.30 12.28 19.35
CA VAL A 330 0.53 11.00 18.66
C VAL A 330 0.11 9.83 19.57
N LYS A 331 -0.57 8.85 18.98
CA LYS A 331 -0.80 7.53 19.55
C LYS A 331 0.39 6.63 19.20
N TYR A 332 1.31 6.49 20.13
CA TYR A 332 2.39 5.49 19.99
C TYR A 332 1.90 4.10 20.38
N LEU A 333 2.35 3.08 19.67
CA LEU A 333 2.24 1.71 20.14
C LEU A 333 3.39 1.45 21.11
N ALA A 334 3.02 1.29 22.38
CA ALA A 334 3.98 1.13 23.48
C ALA A 334 4.07 -0.32 23.96
N SER A 335 4.63 -0.55 25.13
CA SER A 335 4.92 -1.89 25.66
C SER A 335 3.71 -2.81 25.72
N VAL A 336 2.54 -2.30 26.12
CA VAL A 336 1.31 -3.13 26.22
C VAL A 336 0.94 -3.69 24.87
N GLU A 337 0.79 -2.83 23.85
CA GLU A 337 0.39 -3.23 22.51
C GLU A 337 1.41 -4.18 21.87
N GLN A 338 2.70 -3.82 21.96
CA GLN A 338 3.79 -4.60 21.36
C GLN A 338 4.03 -5.95 22.04
N SER A 339 3.86 -6.02 23.36
CA SER A 339 4.13 -7.26 24.11
C SER A 339 2.95 -8.21 24.18
N THR A 340 1.72 -7.70 24.15
CA THR A 340 0.52 -8.49 24.42
C THR A 340 -0.45 -8.57 23.23
N GLY A 341 -0.34 -7.66 22.25
CA GLY A 341 -1.35 -7.53 21.18
C GLY A 341 -2.68 -6.92 21.64
N VAL A 342 -2.76 -6.39 22.89
CA VAL A 342 -3.95 -5.68 23.40
C VAL A 342 -3.76 -4.20 23.18
N PHE A 343 -4.63 -3.59 22.39
CA PHE A 343 -4.55 -2.16 22.04
C PHE A 343 -5.42 -1.33 22.98
N THR A 344 -4.84 -0.23 23.49
CA THR A 344 -5.56 0.76 24.29
C THR A 344 -6.05 1.89 23.40
N VAL A 345 -7.35 2.15 23.35
CA VAL A 345 -7.96 3.14 22.43
C VAL A 345 -8.76 4.15 23.21
N ASP A 346 -8.48 5.44 23.00
CA ASP A 346 -9.07 6.55 23.76
C ASP A 346 -10.42 7.04 23.21
N VAL A 347 -10.80 6.60 22.01
CA VAL A 347 -12.00 7.07 21.28
C VAL A 347 -12.86 5.87 20.92
N MET A 348 -14.13 5.92 21.33
CA MET A 348 -15.09 4.90 20.91
C MET A 348 -15.33 5.00 19.40
N PRO A 349 -15.34 3.87 18.65
CA PRO A 349 -15.42 3.89 17.18
C PRO A 349 -16.60 4.70 16.64
N HIS A 350 -17.81 4.56 17.19
CA HIS A 350 -19.00 5.33 16.77
C HIS A 350 -18.82 6.84 16.96
N GLN A 351 -18.16 7.28 18.03
CA GLN A 351 -17.86 8.70 18.27
C GLN A 351 -16.82 9.20 17.26
N GLY A 352 -15.82 8.38 16.93
CA GLY A 352 -14.85 8.67 15.88
C GLY A 352 -15.52 8.82 14.51
N ALA A 353 -16.41 7.89 14.16
CA ALA A 353 -17.20 7.94 12.92
C ALA A 353 -18.07 9.20 12.84
N GLU A 354 -18.80 9.53 13.91
CA GLU A 354 -19.64 10.74 13.97
C GLU A 354 -18.82 12.02 13.71
N ARG A 355 -17.67 12.16 14.37
CA ARG A 355 -16.78 13.33 14.21
C ARG A 355 -16.25 13.44 12.80
N LEU A 356 -15.76 12.34 12.21
CA LEU A 356 -15.24 12.32 10.85
C LEU A 356 -16.33 12.55 9.81
N ARG A 357 -17.54 12.03 10.03
CA ARG A 357 -18.69 12.24 9.13
C ARG A 357 -19.11 13.70 9.06
N ASN A 358 -19.10 14.40 10.18
CA ASN A 358 -19.58 15.78 10.32
C ASN A 358 -18.56 16.86 9.94
N ILE A 359 -17.33 16.48 9.55
CA ILE A 359 -16.24 17.44 9.25
C ILE A 359 -16.29 17.96 7.80
N LEU A 360 -16.92 17.24 6.87
CA LEU A 360 -17.10 17.63 5.45
C LEU A 360 -18.56 17.60 5.06
#